data_92ca89f46941dfc888f32cad94d18e1f
#
_entry.id   92ca89f46941dfc888f32cad94d18e1f
#
_cell.length_a   1.000
_cell.length_b   1.000
_cell.length_c   1.000
_cell.angle_alpha   90.00
_cell.angle_beta   90.00
_cell.angle_gamma   90.00
#
_symmetry.space_group_name_H-M   'P 1'
#
loop_
_entity.id
_entity.type
_entity.pdbx_description
1 polymer ?
#
loop_
_entity_poly.entity_id
_entity_poly.type
_entity_poly.pdbx_seq_one_letter_code
_entity_poly.pdbx_strand_id
1 'polypeptide(L)'
;ASGGSATAVAARIAPAATGTDTGGSIRHPAAACGVVGLKPTRHAYPLSGVIGLAPSLDVAGFLTRTALDQALIWDAWHGSDVATACSADVQRSVLRGLRIGLPAGLWRNAENGQATHDPQIQACFDETLQKLQAEGAQVVTVDLPPQPAVVQAANTLIAYEAFQQLQHIWRDHPDQLGQGLRQKLAGAAQLSLNNYHAARVQADVWQQQVSALLAEQVDVLMWPGREALPETLQALMANPTAQRSACNRLFSLTGHPALTCPMGVSSQGLPMALQIGAAMHGEGHLLQVAHALASAIGWRLPVLMD
;
A
#
# COMPACT_ATOMS: atom_id res chain seq x y z
N ALA A 1 -1.96 -9.77 7.53
CA ALA A 1 -1.02 -9.37 6.48
C ALA A 1 -0.63 -10.56 5.63
N SER A 2 -0.44 -10.34 4.31
CA SER A 2 -0.05 -11.37 3.33
C SER A 2 1.48 -11.60 3.34
N GLY A 3 2.07 -11.72 4.54
CA GLY A 3 3.53 -11.83 4.72
C GLY A 3 4.12 -13.10 4.09
N GLY A 4 3.46 -14.25 4.25
CA GLY A 4 3.89 -15.51 3.64
C GLY A 4 3.89 -15.44 2.11
N SER A 5 2.88 -14.81 1.50
CA SER A 5 2.80 -14.56 0.06
C SER A 5 3.96 -13.69 -0.43
N ALA A 6 4.26 -12.60 0.28
CA ALA A 6 5.38 -11.73 -0.06
C ALA A 6 6.71 -12.46 0.03
N THR A 7 6.92 -13.23 1.09
CA THR A 7 8.14 -14.04 1.29
C THR A 7 8.31 -15.10 0.22
N ALA A 8 7.22 -15.81 -0.16
CA ALA A 8 7.27 -16.83 -1.22
C ALA A 8 7.70 -16.25 -2.57
N VAL A 9 7.20 -15.06 -2.91
CA VAL A 9 7.58 -14.35 -4.14
C VAL A 9 9.02 -13.84 -4.06
N ALA A 10 9.43 -13.25 -2.95
CA ALA A 10 10.79 -12.75 -2.75
C ALA A 10 11.82 -13.89 -2.78
N ALA A 11 11.52 -15.01 -2.13
CA ALA A 11 12.35 -16.23 -2.12
C ALA A 11 12.29 -17.03 -3.44
N ARG A 12 11.59 -16.52 -4.47
CA ARG A 12 11.42 -17.19 -5.78
C ARG A 12 10.76 -18.57 -5.72
N ILE A 13 10.05 -18.88 -4.65
CA ILE A 13 9.26 -20.12 -4.53
C ILE A 13 8.08 -20.11 -5.52
N ALA A 14 7.48 -18.93 -5.71
CA ALA A 14 6.41 -18.72 -6.68
C ALA A 14 6.67 -17.45 -7.52
N PRO A 15 6.23 -17.41 -8.79
CA PRO A 15 6.32 -16.20 -9.63
C PRO A 15 5.38 -15.10 -9.14
N ALA A 16 4.24 -15.48 -8.61
CA ALA A 16 3.20 -14.61 -8.06
C ALA A 16 2.50 -15.30 -6.89
N ALA A 17 1.89 -14.50 -6.03
CA ALA A 17 1.04 -15.00 -4.94
C ALA A 17 -0.15 -14.07 -4.71
N THR A 18 -1.27 -14.64 -4.31
CA THR A 18 -2.46 -13.87 -3.92
C THR A 18 -2.32 -13.31 -2.51
N GLY A 19 -3.04 -12.23 -2.24
CA GLY A 19 -3.15 -11.64 -0.92
C GLY A 19 -4.44 -10.84 -0.78
N THR A 20 -4.70 -10.38 0.45
CA THR A 20 -5.77 -9.42 0.74
C THR A 20 -5.20 -8.17 1.41
N ASP A 21 -5.81 -7.03 1.15
CA ASP A 21 -5.40 -5.74 1.68
C ASP A 21 -6.62 -5.02 2.26
N THR A 22 -6.71 -4.96 3.56
CA THR A 22 -7.73 -4.21 4.30
C THR A 22 -7.18 -2.85 4.74
N GLY A 23 -5.92 -2.83 5.16
CA GLY A 23 -5.26 -1.63 5.65
C GLY A 23 -3.77 -1.57 5.31
N GLY A 24 -3.37 -2.19 4.18
CA GLY A 24 -1.99 -2.30 3.74
C GLY A 24 -1.46 -3.73 3.72
N SER A 25 -2.31 -4.76 3.84
CA SER A 25 -1.85 -6.14 4.07
C SER A 25 -1.25 -6.83 2.83
N ILE A 26 -1.34 -6.27 1.64
CA ILE A 26 -0.54 -6.61 0.45
C ILE A 26 0.68 -5.68 0.39
N ARG A 27 0.46 -4.38 0.44
CA ARG A 27 1.47 -3.34 0.19
C ARG A 27 2.57 -3.31 1.24
N HIS A 28 2.20 -3.40 2.52
CA HIS A 28 3.16 -3.37 3.62
C HIS A 28 4.15 -4.57 3.61
N PRO A 29 3.72 -5.84 3.48
CA PRO A 29 4.66 -6.94 3.35
C PRO A 29 5.43 -6.93 2.01
N ALA A 30 4.86 -6.45 0.91
CA ALA A 30 5.58 -6.24 -0.34
C ALA A 30 6.77 -5.29 -0.14
N ALA A 31 6.54 -4.17 0.55
CA ALA A 31 7.59 -3.21 0.91
C ALA A 31 8.69 -3.83 1.78
N ALA A 32 8.32 -4.68 2.74
CA ALA A 32 9.27 -5.34 3.63
C ALA A 32 10.13 -6.42 2.93
N CYS A 33 9.58 -7.06 1.90
CA CYS A 33 10.23 -8.16 1.19
C CYS A 33 10.88 -7.72 -0.14
N GLY A 34 10.81 -6.45 -0.52
CA GLY A 34 11.40 -5.94 -1.75
C GLY A 34 10.72 -6.46 -3.02
N VAL A 35 9.41 -6.70 -2.97
CA VAL A 35 8.58 -7.15 -4.10
C VAL A 35 7.50 -6.13 -4.44
N VAL A 36 6.82 -6.34 -5.54
CA VAL A 36 5.69 -5.50 -5.97
C VAL A 36 4.39 -6.05 -5.39
N GLY A 37 3.58 -5.18 -4.78
CA GLY A 37 2.27 -5.54 -4.28
C GLY A 37 1.21 -4.56 -4.75
N LEU A 38 0.22 -5.04 -5.48
CA LEU A 38 -0.91 -4.24 -5.98
C LEU A 38 -2.15 -4.47 -5.13
N LYS A 39 -2.65 -3.40 -4.52
CA LYS A 39 -4.02 -3.26 -4.07
C LYS A 39 -4.79 -2.56 -5.19
N PRO A 40 -5.61 -3.25 -5.98
CA PRO A 40 -6.36 -2.60 -7.04
C PRO A 40 -7.48 -1.71 -6.47
N THR A 41 -8.22 -1.07 -7.33
CA THR A 41 -9.47 -0.40 -7.01
C THR A 41 -10.37 -1.34 -6.22
N ARG A 42 -11.06 -0.81 -5.21
CA ARG A 42 -12.02 -1.62 -4.45
C ARG A 42 -13.02 -2.28 -5.38
N HIS A 43 -13.27 -3.57 -5.19
CA HIS A 43 -14.13 -4.43 -6.02
C HIS A 43 -13.60 -4.79 -7.43
N ALA A 44 -12.36 -4.45 -7.78
CA ALA A 44 -11.76 -4.88 -9.07
C ALA A 44 -11.62 -6.41 -9.18
N TYR A 45 -11.36 -7.09 -8.04
CA TYR A 45 -11.44 -8.55 -7.96
C TYR A 45 -12.59 -8.98 -7.05
N PRO A 46 -13.28 -10.08 -7.37
CA PRO A 46 -14.34 -10.60 -6.52
C PRO A 46 -13.78 -11.12 -5.18
N LEU A 47 -14.56 -10.97 -4.11
CA LEU A 47 -14.22 -11.47 -2.79
C LEU A 47 -15.03 -12.73 -2.41
N SER A 48 -15.75 -13.35 -3.35
CA SER A 48 -16.48 -14.60 -3.11
C SER A 48 -15.50 -15.71 -2.67
N GLY A 49 -15.79 -16.35 -1.54
CA GLY A 49 -14.93 -17.37 -0.94
C GLY A 49 -13.76 -16.82 -0.09
N VAL A 50 -13.60 -15.51 0.01
CA VAL A 50 -12.66 -14.86 0.92
C VAL A 50 -13.34 -14.59 2.26
N ILE A 51 -12.70 -15.01 3.37
CA ILE A 51 -13.17 -14.67 4.71
C ILE A 51 -12.95 -13.16 4.93
N GLY A 52 -14.04 -12.41 5.09
CA GLY A 52 -13.98 -10.98 5.29
C GLY A 52 -13.42 -10.58 6.66
N LEU A 53 -12.58 -9.55 6.68
CA LEU A 53 -12.15 -8.89 7.92
C LEU A 53 -12.91 -7.57 8.11
N ALA A 54 -12.89 -6.71 7.11
CA ALA A 54 -13.64 -5.47 7.06
C ALA A 54 -14.18 -5.28 5.64
N PRO A 55 -15.39 -5.77 5.35
CA PRO A 55 -15.94 -5.84 3.99
C PRO A 55 -15.97 -4.52 3.24
N SER A 56 -16.06 -3.40 3.95
CA SER A 56 -16.03 -2.08 3.32
C SER A 56 -14.64 -1.65 2.85
N LEU A 57 -13.58 -2.36 3.27
CA LEU A 57 -12.18 -2.02 2.98
C LEU A 57 -11.42 -3.17 2.30
N ASP A 58 -11.87 -4.40 2.46
CA ASP A 58 -11.17 -5.58 1.96
C ASP A 58 -11.02 -5.55 0.43
N VAL A 59 -9.82 -5.83 -0.04
CA VAL A 59 -9.48 -5.95 -1.46
C VAL A 59 -8.59 -7.17 -1.65
N ALA A 60 -8.90 -8.01 -2.63
CA ALA A 60 -7.98 -9.03 -3.11
C ALA A 60 -6.99 -8.43 -4.11
N GLY A 61 -5.80 -9.00 -4.20
CA GLY A 61 -4.78 -8.59 -5.16
C GLY A 61 -3.61 -9.56 -5.21
N PHE A 62 -2.54 -9.15 -5.85
CA PHE A 62 -1.40 -10.01 -6.09
C PHE A 62 -0.09 -9.37 -5.64
N LEU A 63 0.87 -10.25 -5.34
CA LEU A 63 2.27 -9.91 -5.12
C LEU A 63 3.10 -10.58 -6.21
N THR A 64 4.04 -9.84 -6.79
CA THR A 64 4.92 -10.31 -7.89
C THR A 64 6.31 -9.71 -7.71
N ARG A 65 7.28 -10.17 -8.49
CA ARG A 65 8.63 -9.59 -8.44
C ARG A 65 8.75 -8.27 -9.18
N THR A 66 7.97 -8.09 -10.23
CA THR A 66 8.03 -6.89 -11.09
C THR A 66 6.64 -6.32 -11.36
N ALA A 67 6.58 -5.04 -11.76
CA ALA A 67 5.33 -4.43 -12.21
C ALA A 67 4.83 -5.02 -13.53
N LEU A 68 5.74 -5.55 -14.37
CA LEU A 68 5.37 -6.25 -15.59
C LEU A 68 4.64 -7.57 -15.28
N ASP A 69 5.10 -8.34 -14.30
CA ASP A 69 4.39 -9.55 -13.86
C ASP A 69 2.98 -9.22 -13.35
N GLN A 70 2.82 -8.10 -12.65
CA GLN A 70 1.49 -7.60 -12.24
C GLN A 70 0.61 -7.24 -13.43
N ALA A 71 1.19 -6.57 -14.45
CA ALA A 71 0.47 -6.21 -15.67
C ALA A 71 0.00 -7.46 -16.44
N LEU A 72 0.83 -8.50 -16.53
CA LEU A 72 0.44 -9.78 -17.16
C LEU A 72 -0.73 -10.44 -16.43
N ILE A 73 -0.74 -10.43 -15.10
CA ILE A 73 -1.85 -10.96 -14.31
C ILE A 73 -3.11 -10.10 -14.50
N TRP A 74 -2.94 -8.78 -14.50
CA TRP A 74 -4.03 -7.83 -14.70
C TRP A 74 -4.71 -8.07 -16.07
N ASP A 75 -3.92 -8.20 -17.13
CA ASP A 75 -4.41 -8.44 -18.49
C ASP A 75 -5.11 -9.80 -18.61
N ALA A 76 -4.53 -10.84 -18.03
CA ALA A 76 -5.13 -12.17 -18.02
C ALA A 76 -6.51 -12.20 -17.33
N TRP A 77 -6.71 -11.35 -16.32
CA TRP A 77 -7.97 -11.28 -15.57
C TRP A 77 -9.01 -10.37 -16.22
N HIS A 78 -8.60 -9.22 -16.75
CA HIS A 78 -9.50 -8.17 -17.23
C HIS A 78 -9.61 -8.10 -18.76
N GLY A 79 -8.82 -8.89 -19.50
CA GLY A 79 -8.80 -8.84 -20.96
C GLY A 79 -8.22 -7.54 -21.51
N SER A 80 -7.32 -6.91 -20.76
CA SER A 80 -6.63 -5.67 -21.17
C SER A 80 -5.28 -5.95 -21.83
N ASP A 81 -4.53 -4.90 -22.17
CA ASP A 81 -3.23 -4.97 -22.87
C ASP A 81 -2.19 -4.05 -22.22
N VAL A 82 -2.18 -4.01 -20.90
CA VAL A 82 -1.29 -3.16 -20.10
C VAL A 82 0.16 -3.63 -20.20
N ALA A 83 0.39 -4.94 -20.24
CA ALA A 83 1.74 -5.51 -20.30
C ALA A 83 2.46 -5.13 -21.61
N THR A 84 1.75 -5.09 -22.73
CA THR A 84 2.30 -4.59 -24.01
C THR A 84 2.66 -3.10 -23.90
N ALA A 85 1.83 -2.31 -23.24
CA ALA A 85 2.11 -0.90 -22.98
C ALA A 85 3.27 -0.68 -22.00
N CYS A 86 3.72 -1.71 -21.29
CA CYS A 86 4.97 -1.69 -20.50
C CYS A 86 6.23 -2.01 -21.32
N SER A 87 6.16 -2.03 -22.66
CA SER A 87 7.32 -2.28 -23.53
C SER A 87 8.37 -1.15 -23.46
N ALA A 88 9.62 -1.47 -23.83
CA ALA A 88 10.78 -0.58 -23.67
C ALA A 88 10.64 0.81 -24.33
N ASP A 89 9.95 0.88 -25.47
CA ASP A 89 9.79 2.15 -26.22
C ASP A 89 8.80 3.11 -25.53
N VAL A 90 7.88 2.60 -24.73
CA VAL A 90 6.84 3.38 -24.02
C VAL A 90 7.34 3.86 -22.65
N GLN A 91 8.29 3.15 -22.04
CA GLN A 91 8.74 3.40 -20.65
C GLN A 91 9.16 4.86 -20.37
N ARG A 92 9.98 5.45 -21.24
CA ARG A 92 10.45 6.83 -21.06
C ARG A 92 9.37 7.87 -21.34
N SER A 93 8.40 7.55 -22.19
CA SER A 93 7.31 8.47 -22.52
C SER A 93 6.33 8.64 -21.36
N VAL A 94 6.14 7.60 -20.55
CA VAL A 94 5.21 7.61 -19.38
C VAL A 94 5.68 8.59 -18.29
N LEU A 95 6.99 8.72 -18.08
CA LEU A 95 7.55 9.62 -17.06
C LEU A 95 7.60 11.08 -17.51
N ARG A 96 7.65 11.32 -18.83
CA ARG A 96 7.74 12.69 -19.37
C ARG A 96 6.44 13.46 -19.15
N GLY A 97 6.51 14.51 -18.33
CA GLY A 97 5.36 15.32 -17.97
C GLY A 97 4.46 14.71 -16.91
N LEU A 98 4.78 13.52 -16.39
CA LEU A 98 4.03 12.89 -15.30
C LEU A 98 4.00 13.80 -14.07
N ARG A 99 2.81 14.17 -13.61
CA ARG A 99 2.60 14.99 -12.42
C ARG A 99 2.51 14.09 -11.18
N ILE A 100 3.56 14.14 -10.34
CA ILE A 100 3.67 13.35 -9.12
C ILE A 100 3.26 14.22 -7.94
N GLY A 101 2.14 13.90 -7.30
CA GLY A 101 1.69 14.56 -6.09
C GLY A 101 2.43 14.06 -4.86
N LEU A 102 3.10 14.96 -4.17
CA LEU A 102 3.71 14.71 -2.86
C LEU A 102 2.90 15.39 -1.76
N PRO A 103 2.47 14.65 -0.74
CA PRO A 103 1.69 15.23 0.35
C PRO A 103 2.51 16.22 1.18
N ALA A 104 2.00 17.45 1.31
CA ALA A 104 2.56 18.44 2.22
C ALA A 104 2.39 17.95 3.66
N GLY A 105 3.51 17.75 4.35
CA GLY A 105 3.49 17.44 5.79
C GLY A 105 2.94 16.08 6.21
N LEU A 106 2.50 15.22 5.30
CA LEU A 106 1.90 13.91 5.63
C LEU A 106 2.83 13.02 6.48
N TRP A 107 4.13 13.20 6.32
CA TRP A 107 5.19 12.42 6.96
C TRP A 107 6.13 13.30 7.77
N ARG A 108 5.62 14.42 8.25
CA ARG A 108 6.37 15.30 9.12
C ARG A 108 5.70 15.36 10.49
N ASN A 109 6.51 15.36 11.52
CA ASN A 109 6.04 15.63 12.87
C ASN A 109 5.45 17.04 12.90
N ALA A 110 4.20 17.17 13.36
CA ALA A 110 3.48 18.45 13.39
C ALA A 110 4.16 19.50 14.30
N GLU A 111 4.93 19.07 15.31
CA GLU A 111 5.53 19.96 16.30
C GLU A 111 6.88 20.54 15.84
N ASN A 112 7.70 19.74 15.15
CA ASN A 112 9.06 20.12 14.76
C ASN A 112 9.36 20.07 13.27
N GLY A 113 8.40 19.67 12.43
CA GLY A 113 8.55 19.59 10.98
C GLY A 113 9.52 18.51 10.48
N GLN A 114 10.08 17.68 11.37
CA GLN A 114 11.00 16.61 10.98
C GLN A 114 10.28 15.47 10.26
N ALA A 115 10.96 14.84 9.32
CA ALA A 115 10.47 13.64 8.65
C ALA A 115 10.24 12.52 9.69
N THR A 116 9.12 11.80 9.55
CA THR A 116 8.78 10.68 10.44
C THR A 116 9.29 9.35 9.89
N HIS A 117 9.92 9.34 8.71
CA HIS A 117 10.54 8.16 8.13
C HIS A 117 11.97 7.96 8.64
N ASP A 118 12.41 6.71 8.58
CA ASP A 118 13.83 6.37 8.70
C ASP A 118 14.66 7.24 7.71
N PRO A 119 15.78 7.84 8.15
CA PRO A 119 16.58 8.74 7.31
C PRO A 119 17.07 8.08 6.01
N GLN A 120 17.36 6.76 6.00
CA GLN A 120 17.77 6.06 4.80
C GLN A 120 16.62 5.93 3.81
N ILE A 121 15.39 5.67 4.31
CA ILE A 121 14.18 5.63 3.47
C ILE A 121 13.94 7.00 2.85
N GLN A 122 14.06 8.07 3.63
CA GLN A 122 13.86 9.43 3.13
C GLN A 122 14.90 9.77 2.05
N ALA A 123 16.19 9.52 2.32
CA ALA A 123 17.25 9.79 1.36
C ALA A 123 17.07 9.00 0.04
N CYS A 124 16.70 7.73 0.13
CA CYS A 124 16.43 6.88 -1.03
C CYS A 124 15.21 7.38 -1.82
N PHE A 125 14.19 7.85 -1.15
CA PHE A 125 13.01 8.43 -1.78
C PHE A 125 13.35 9.73 -2.50
N ASP A 126 14.12 10.62 -1.88
CA ASP A 126 14.55 11.89 -2.48
C ASP A 126 15.41 11.64 -3.73
N GLU A 127 16.34 10.67 -3.68
CA GLU A 127 17.12 10.24 -4.85
C GLU A 127 16.22 9.67 -5.97
N THR A 128 15.22 8.89 -5.60
CA THR A 128 14.23 8.35 -6.56
C THR A 128 13.49 9.48 -7.26
N LEU A 129 13.02 10.49 -6.52
CA LEU A 129 12.34 11.66 -7.10
C LEU A 129 13.26 12.43 -8.05
N GLN A 130 14.53 12.64 -7.69
CA GLN A 130 15.50 13.31 -8.57
C GLN A 130 15.68 12.55 -9.90
N LYS A 131 15.76 11.21 -9.86
CA LYS A 131 15.84 10.40 -11.08
C LYS A 131 14.58 10.51 -11.94
N LEU A 132 13.39 10.52 -11.33
CA LEU A 132 12.13 10.70 -12.05
C LEU A 132 12.03 12.10 -12.69
N GLN A 133 12.48 13.14 -11.99
CA GLN A 133 12.54 14.50 -12.53
C GLN A 133 13.53 14.60 -13.69
N ALA A 134 14.66 13.90 -13.63
CA ALA A 134 15.63 13.84 -14.74
C ALA A 134 15.03 13.17 -16.00
N GLU A 135 14.07 12.24 -15.84
CA GLU A 135 13.30 11.64 -16.94
C GLU A 135 12.10 12.52 -17.39
N GLY A 136 11.91 13.70 -16.76
CA GLY A 136 10.93 14.69 -17.15
C GLY A 136 9.63 14.68 -16.33
N ALA A 137 9.57 13.96 -15.21
CA ALA A 137 8.44 14.04 -14.29
C ALA A 137 8.41 15.38 -13.53
N GLN A 138 7.23 15.82 -13.16
CA GLN A 138 6.99 17.05 -12.41
C GLN A 138 6.51 16.70 -11.00
N VAL A 139 7.15 17.27 -10.00
CA VAL A 139 6.76 17.09 -8.60
C VAL A 139 5.86 18.25 -8.18
N VAL A 140 4.67 17.92 -7.69
CA VAL A 140 3.65 18.87 -7.24
C VAL A 140 3.37 18.62 -5.76
N THR A 141 3.47 19.63 -4.91
CA THR A 141 3.05 19.54 -3.51
C THR A 141 1.52 19.59 -3.44
N VAL A 142 0.92 18.66 -2.72
CA VAL A 142 -0.54 18.54 -2.61
C VAL A 142 -0.97 18.43 -1.15
N ASP A 143 -2.19 18.89 -0.88
CA ASP A 143 -2.79 18.77 0.44
C ASP A 143 -3.62 17.48 0.52
N LEU A 144 -3.31 16.65 1.51
CA LEU A 144 -4.03 15.42 1.83
C LEU A 144 -4.57 15.47 3.26
N PRO A 145 -5.56 14.60 3.56
CA PRO A 145 -6.06 14.46 4.93
C PRO A 145 -4.93 14.17 5.92
N PRO A 146 -4.99 14.73 7.15
CA PRO A 146 -3.98 14.47 8.16
C PRO A 146 -3.82 12.99 8.48
N GLN A 147 -2.60 12.47 8.42
CA GLN A 147 -2.33 11.04 8.63
C GLN A 147 -2.91 10.48 9.94
N PRO A 148 -2.81 11.14 11.11
CA PRO A 148 -3.39 10.62 12.34
C PRO A 148 -4.91 10.39 12.22
N ALA A 149 -5.63 11.31 11.59
CA ALA A 149 -7.08 11.19 11.37
C ALA A 149 -7.41 10.03 10.41
N VAL A 150 -6.63 9.89 9.32
CA VAL A 150 -6.74 8.77 8.36
C VAL A 150 -6.52 7.43 9.07
N VAL A 151 -5.48 7.32 9.88
CA VAL A 151 -5.17 6.10 10.65
C VAL A 151 -6.28 5.78 11.64
N GLN A 152 -6.78 6.78 12.36
CA GLN A 152 -7.86 6.60 13.31
C GLN A 152 -9.14 6.12 12.64
N ALA A 153 -9.58 6.75 11.55
CA ALA A 153 -10.77 6.34 10.81
C ALA A 153 -10.64 4.91 10.26
N ALA A 154 -9.49 4.58 9.64
CA ALA A 154 -9.24 3.24 9.13
C ALA A 154 -9.28 2.19 10.24
N ASN A 155 -8.62 2.45 11.37
CA ASN A 155 -8.61 1.53 12.50
C ASN A 155 -10.01 1.36 13.10
N THR A 156 -10.82 2.41 13.16
CA THR A 156 -12.22 2.35 13.61
C THR A 156 -13.05 1.45 12.71
N LEU A 157 -12.98 1.64 11.39
CA LEU A 157 -13.72 0.81 10.42
C LEU A 157 -13.27 -0.65 10.50
N ILE A 158 -11.95 -0.90 10.46
CA ILE A 158 -11.40 -2.26 10.53
C ILE A 158 -11.83 -2.96 11.84
N ALA A 159 -11.71 -2.28 12.97
CA ALA A 159 -12.03 -2.87 14.26
C ALA A 159 -13.53 -3.16 14.40
N TYR A 160 -14.38 -2.20 14.05
CA TYR A 160 -15.82 -2.37 14.13
C TYR A 160 -16.31 -3.51 13.22
N GLU A 161 -15.93 -3.51 11.95
CA GLU A 161 -16.36 -4.52 10.99
C GLU A 161 -15.77 -5.91 11.34
N ALA A 162 -14.51 -6.01 11.75
CA ALA A 162 -13.91 -7.25 12.23
C ALA A 162 -14.66 -7.82 13.43
N PHE A 163 -15.10 -6.96 14.36
CA PHE A 163 -15.91 -7.39 15.48
C PHE A 163 -17.27 -7.93 15.02
N GLN A 164 -17.95 -7.25 14.08
CA GLN A 164 -19.21 -7.73 13.52
C GLN A 164 -19.08 -9.11 12.86
N GLN A 165 -17.96 -9.36 12.16
CA GLN A 165 -17.70 -10.65 11.51
C GLN A 165 -17.38 -11.77 12.52
N LEU A 166 -16.65 -11.47 13.58
CA LEU A 166 -16.03 -12.47 14.45
C LEU A 166 -16.64 -12.53 15.85
N GLN A 167 -17.62 -11.69 16.20
CA GLN A 167 -18.18 -11.60 17.55
C GLN A 167 -18.78 -12.93 18.05
N HIS A 168 -19.35 -13.74 17.16
CA HIS A 168 -19.89 -15.05 17.50
C HIS A 168 -18.78 -16.02 17.96
N ILE A 169 -17.64 -16.07 17.24
CA ILE A 169 -16.48 -16.89 17.64
C ILE A 169 -15.85 -16.32 18.92
N TRP A 170 -15.70 -14.99 18.99
CA TRP A 170 -15.12 -14.32 20.16
C TRP A 170 -15.92 -14.59 21.44
N ARG A 171 -17.24 -14.66 21.34
CA ARG A 171 -18.14 -14.92 22.48
C ARG A 171 -18.23 -16.41 22.83
N ASP A 172 -18.45 -17.25 21.80
CA ASP A 172 -18.84 -18.66 22.01
C ASP A 172 -17.63 -19.61 21.98
N HIS A 173 -16.52 -19.21 21.28
CA HIS A 173 -15.31 -20.01 21.10
C HIS A 173 -14.03 -19.18 21.20
N PRO A 174 -13.80 -18.42 22.29
CA PRO A 174 -12.65 -17.50 22.40
C PRO A 174 -11.29 -18.21 22.35
N ASP A 175 -11.24 -19.49 22.70
CA ASP A 175 -10.06 -20.35 22.65
C ASP A 175 -9.60 -20.65 21.21
N GLN A 176 -10.49 -20.58 20.23
CA GLN A 176 -10.17 -20.73 18.80
C GLN A 176 -9.49 -19.48 18.21
N LEU A 177 -9.50 -18.37 18.93
CA LEU A 177 -8.87 -17.11 18.50
C LEU A 177 -7.50 -16.93 19.19
N GLY A 178 -6.49 -16.57 18.40
CA GLY A 178 -5.19 -16.20 18.95
C GLY A 178 -5.28 -14.99 19.90
N GLN A 179 -4.41 -14.93 20.91
CA GLN A 179 -4.43 -13.91 21.95
C GLN A 179 -4.49 -12.47 21.41
N GLY A 180 -3.65 -12.16 20.41
CA GLY A 180 -3.61 -10.80 19.82
C GLY A 180 -4.93 -10.40 19.14
N LEU A 181 -5.63 -11.35 18.49
CA LEU A 181 -6.93 -11.09 17.89
C LEU A 181 -8.00 -10.91 18.95
N ARG A 182 -8.01 -11.73 20.00
CA ARG A 182 -8.94 -11.59 21.14
C ARG A 182 -8.85 -10.21 21.79
N GLN A 183 -7.62 -9.71 22.02
CA GLN A 183 -7.40 -8.38 22.58
C GLN A 183 -7.93 -7.27 21.68
N LYS A 184 -7.69 -7.38 20.36
CA LYS A 184 -8.22 -6.41 19.39
C LYS A 184 -9.74 -6.41 19.35
N LEU A 185 -10.38 -7.58 19.37
CA LEU A 185 -11.84 -7.70 19.36
C LEU A 185 -12.46 -7.18 20.68
N ALA A 186 -11.80 -7.37 21.82
CA ALA A 186 -12.25 -6.80 23.10
C ALA A 186 -12.25 -5.27 23.06
N GLY A 187 -11.23 -4.64 22.46
CA GLY A 187 -11.22 -3.20 22.23
C GLY A 187 -12.30 -2.75 21.22
N ALA A 188 -12.49 -3.51 20.16
CA ALA A 188 -13.49 -3.24 19.12
C ALA A 188 -14.93 -3.32 19.64
N ALA A 189 -15.21 -4.17 20.62
CA ALA A 189 -16.52 -4.30 21.28
C ALA A 189 -16.98 -2.99 21.98
N GLN A 190 -16.06 -2.05 22.25
CA GLN A 190 -16.37 -0.76 22.85
C GLN A 190 -16.73 0.32 21.82
N LEU A 191 -16.55 0.04 20.52
CA LEU A 191 -16.87 1.00 19.47
C LEU A 191 -18.39 1.07 19.24
N SER A 192 -18.92 2.27 19.26
CA SER A 192 -20.33 2.53 18.97
C SER A 192 -20.60 2.57 17.47
N LEU A 193 -21.86 2.36 17.09
CA LEU A 193 -22.33 2.57 15.73
C LEU A 193 -22.07 4.03 15.26
N ASN A 194 -22.15 5.00 16.16
CA ASN A 194 -21.86 6.40 15.85
C ASN A 194 -20.38 6.61 15.49
N ASN A 195 -19.44 5.94 16.18
CA ASN A 195 -18.03 5.98 15.81
C ASN A 195 -17.82 5.43 14.39
N TYR A 196 -18.45 4.30 14.08
CA TYR A 196 -18.40 3.69 12.77
C TYR A 196 -18.95 4.61 11.67
N HIS A 197 -20.15 5.18 11.87
CA HIS A 197 -20.76 6.10 10.89
C HIS A 197 -19.91 7.35 10.67
N ALA A 198 -19.40 7.96 11.73
CA ALA A 198 -18.52 9.12 11.61
C ALA A 198 -17.28 8.81 10.77
N ALA A 199 -16.65 7.64 11.00
CA ALA A 199 -15.49 7.20 10.23
C ALA A 199 -15.85 6.91 8.75
N ARG A 200 -17.04 6.36 8.47
CA ARG A 200 -17.54 6.14 7.10
C ARG A 200 -17.73 7.45 6.34
N VAL A 201 -18.46 8.39 6.94
CA VAL A 201 -18.69 9.73 6.34
C VAL A 201 -17.34 10.40 6.04
N GLN A 202 -16.39 10.33 6.98
CA GLN A 202 -15.07 10.92 6.77
C GLN A 202 -14.30 10.22 5.63
N ALA A 203 -14.38 8.89 5.52
CA ALA A 203 -13.75 8.14 4.44
C ALA A 203 -14.32 8.54 3.06
N ASP A 204 -15.64 8.75 2.97
CA ASP A 204 -16.31 9.15 1.73
C ASP A 204 -15.91 10.59 1.31
N VAL A 205 -15.79 11.52 2.27
CA VAL A 205 -15.26 12.87 2.01
C VAL A 205 -13.83 12.81 1.48
N TRP A 206 -12.96 12.02 2.10
CA TRP A 206 -11.59 11.87 1.64
C TRP A 206 -11.47 11.14 0.30
N GLN A 207 -12.34 10.19 0.01
CA GLN A 207 -12.41 9.58 -1.31
C GLN A 207 -12.69 10.62 -2.40
N GLN A 208 -13.67 11.50 -2.19
CA GLN A 208 -13.99 12.58 -3.12
C GLN A 208 -12.81 13.55 -3.27
N GLN A 209 -12.19 13.96 -2.16
CA GLN A 209 -11.03 14.85 -2.18
C GLN A 209 -9.86 14.26 -2.99
N VAL A 210 -9.50 12.98 -2.73
CA VAL A 210 -8.41 12.30 -3.44
C VAL A 210 -8.76 12.08 -4.91
N SER A 211 -10.03 11.76 -5.23
CA SER A 211 -10.49 11.63 -6.61
C SER A 211 -10.38 12.94 -7.39
N ALA A 212 -10.81 14.06 -6.82
CA ALA A 212 -10.67 15.37 -7.44
C ALA A 212 -9.21 15.76 -7.66
N LEU A 213 -8.35 15.52 -6.67
CA LEU A 213 -6.92 15.78 -6.75
C LEU A 213 -6.26 15.00 -7.91
N LEU A 214 -6.57 13.71 -8.04
CA LEU A 214 -6.04 12.83 -9.09
C LEU A 214 -6.66 13.12 -10.48
N ALA A 215 -7.83 13.72 -10.54
CA ALA A 215 -8.44 14.13 -11.81
C ALA A 215 -7.91 15.46 -12.34
N GLU A 216 -7.60 16.41 -11.44
CA GLU A 216 -7.37 17.80 -11.83
C GLU A 216 -5.91 18.24 -11.72
N GLN A 217 -5.20 17.77 -10.70
CA GLN A 217 -3.91 18.33 -10.33
C GLN A 217 -2.72 17.43 -10.63
N VAL A 218 -2.84 16.11 -10.36
CA VAL A 218 -1.74 15.17 -10.46
C VAL A 218 -2.18 13.85 -11.10
N ASP A 219 -1.25 13.13 -11.70
CA ASP A 219 -1.52 11.86 -12.36
C ASP A 219 -1.38 10.67 -11.39
N VAL A 220 -0.46 10.82 -10.42
CA VAL A 220 -0.24 9.85 -9.34
C VAL A 220 0.11 10.56 -8.05
N LEU A 221 -0.20 9.91 -6.92
CA LEU A 221 0.29 10.28 -5.60
C LEU A 221 1.42 9.33 -5.20
N MET A 222 2.48 9.85 -4.57
CA MET A 222 3.66 9.04 -4.26
C MET A 222 4.25 9.40 -2.89
N TRP A 223 4.67 8.40 -2.13
CA TRP A 223 5.41 8.52 -0.87
C TRP A 223 6.10 7.21 -0.48
N PRO A 224 6.99 7.19 0.54
CA PRO A 224 7.57 5.95 1.03
C PRO A 224 6.53 4.91 1.44
N GLY A 225 6.75 3.66 1.07
CA GLY A 225 5.83 2.54 1.32
C GLY A 225 5.84 2.02 2.77
N ARG A 226 6.84 2.45 3.56
CA ARG A 226 6.99 2.17 5.00
C ARG A 226 7.60 3.36 5.70
N GLU A 227 7.32 3.48 7.00
CA GLU A 227 7.90 4.52 7.86
C GLU A 227 9.29 4.13 8.38
N ALA A 228 9.54 2.83 8.54
CA ALA A 228 10.78 2.28 9.07
C ALA A 228 11.27 1.07 8.26
N LEU A 229 12.55 0.77 8.37
CA LEU A 229 13.13 -0.45 7.81
C LEU A 229 12.45 -1.70 8.40
N PRO A 230 12.49 -2.84 7.68
CA PRO A 230 12.00 -4.11 8.22
C PRO A 230 12.68 -4.46 9.55
N GLU A 231 11.85 -4.81 10.53
CA GLU A 231 12.30 -5.17 11.88
C GLU A 231 12.67 -6.66 11.95
N THR A 232 13.50 -7.01 12.93
CA THR A 232 13.71 -8.43 13.29
C THR A 232 12.44 -9.05 13.87
N LEU A 233 12.31 -10.37 13.75
CA LEU A 233 11.19 -11.09 14.36
C LEU A 233 11.12 -10.85 15.87
N GLN A 234 12.27 -10.76 16.54
CA GLN A 234 12.34 -10.50 17.98
C GLN A 234 11.76 -9.11 18.32
N ALA A 235 12.13 -8.06 17.58
CA ALA A 235 11.57 -6.71 17.77
C ALA A 235 10.07 -6.67 17.48
N LEU A 236 9.62 -7.36 16.42
CA LEU A 236 8.21 -7.48 16.08
C LEU A 236 7.41 -8.17 17.20
N MET A 237 7.93 -9.23 17.78
CA MET A 237 7.28 -9.96 18.88
C MET A 237 7.29 -9.18 20.19
N ALA A 238 8.29 -8.36 20.42
CA ALA A 238 8.36 -7.49 21.61
C ALA A 238 7.31 -6.38 21.59
N ASN A 239 6.89 -5.91 20.39
CA ASN A 239 5.85 -4.88 20.24
C ASN A 239 4.85 -5.24 19.12
N PRO A 240 3.99 -6.25 19.30
CA PRO A 240 3.09 -6.77 18.27
C PRO A 240 1.96 -5.81 17.91
N THR A 241 1.69 -4.81 18.75
CA THR A 241 0.60 -3.84 18.57
C THR A 241 1.06 -2.54 17.94
N ALA A 242 2.36 -2.33 17.72
CA ALA A 242 2.88 -1.11 17.11
C ALA A 242 2.25 -0.87 15.72
N GLN A 243 1.90 0.38 15.46
CA GLN A 243 1.39 0.81 14.15
C GLN A 243 2.55 0.81 13.14
N ARG A 244 2.47 -0.03 12.11
CA ARG A 244 3.54 -0.22 11.10
C ARG A 244 3.11 0.02 9.66
N SER A 245 1.86 0.38 9.44
CA SER A 245 1.29 0.52 8.09
C SER A 245 0.46 1.78 7.95
N ALA A 246 0.82 2.84 8.68
CA ALA A 246 0.11 4.11 8.64
C ALA A 246 0.11 4.70 7.21
N CYS A 247 1.23 4.60 6.48
CA CYS A 247 1.38 5.04 5.10
C CYS A 247 0.41 4.39 4.11
N ASN A 248 -0.16 3.23 4.44
CA ASN A 248 -1.08 2.52 3.53
C ASN A 248 -2.56 2.87 3.75
N ARG A 249 -2.91 3.55 4.86
CA ARG A 249 -4.30 3.71 5.30
C ARG A 249 -5.16 4.56 4.36
N LEU A 250 -4.60 5.61 3.77
CA LEU A 250 -5.36 6.51 2.90
C LEU A 250 -6.03 5.75 1.74
N PHE A 251 -5.24 4.99 0.96
CA PHE A 251 -5.80 4.25 -0.18
C PHE A 251 -6.65 3.04 0.23
N SER A 252 -6.53 2.55 1.46
CA SER A 252 -7.46 1.57 2.00
C SER A 252 -8.83 2.20 2.23
N LEU A 253 -8.88 3.39 2.87
CA LEU A 253 -10.12 4.12 3.13
C LEU A 253 -10.80 4.59 1.84
N THR A 254 -10.03 5.24 0.98
CA THR A 254 -10.58 5.88 -0.22
C THR A 254 -10.87 4.89 -1.36
N GLY A 255 -10.34 3.67 -1.29
CA GLY A 255 -10.59 2.62 -2.29
C GLY A 255 -9.80 2.77 -3.59
N HIS A 256 -9.01 3.83 -3.77
CA HIS A 256 -8.17 4.03 -4.94
C HIS A 256 -7.15 2.92 -5.11
N PRO A 257 -6.76 2.55 -6.34
CA PRO A 257 -5.69 1.60 -6.57
C PRO A 257 -4.38 2.15 -6.04
N ALA A 258 -3.59 1.28 -5.41
CA ALA A 258 -2.27 1.63 -4.93
C ALA A 258 -1.33 0.43 -5.03
N LEU A 259 -0.12 0.72 -5.44
CA LEU A 259 0.94 -0.25 -5.62
C LEU A 259 2.12 0.13 -4.74
N THR A 260 2.77 -0.86 -4.15
CA THR A 260 4.08 -0.70 -3.53
C THR A 260 5.12 -1.40 -4.38
N CYS A 261 6.24 -0.74 -4.64
CA CYS A 261 7.38 -1.31 -5.36
C CYS A 261 8.70 -0.90 -4.71
N PRO A 262 9.76 -1.68 -4.88
CA PRO A 262 11.08 -1.35 -4.38
C PRO A 262 11.63 -0.06 -4.99
N MET A 263 12.38 0.70 -4.21
CA MET A 263 13.12 1.89 -4.67
C MET A 263 14.63 1.80 -4.37
N GLY A 264 15.04 0.87 -3.50
CA GLY A 264 16.43 0.67 -3.14
C GLY A 264 16.61 -0.31 -1.99
N VAL A 265 17.83 -0.40 -1.49
CA VAL A 265 18.21 -1.16 -0.30
C VAL A 265 18.95 -0.27 0.70
N SER A 266 18.76 -0.51 1.99
CA SER A 266 19.47 0.18 3.05
C SER A 266 20.94 -0.22 3.12
N SER A 267 21.73 0.45 3.94
CA SER A 267 23.11 0.08 4.24
C SER A 267 23.27 -1.33 4.83
N GLN A 268 22.18 -1.90 5.33
CA GLN A 268 22.11 -3.27 5.88
C GLN A 268 21.56 -4.30 4.86
N GLY A 269 21.34 -3.91 3.60
CA GLY A 269 20.74 -4.76 2.57
C GLY A 269 19.24 -4.99 2.71
N LEU A 270 18.55 -4.24 3.60
CA LEU A 270 17.11 -4.35 3.78
C LEU A 270 16.37 -3.56 2.69
N PRO A 271 15.25 -4.09 2.15
CA PRO A 271 14.48 -3.40 1.12
C PRO A 271 13.91 -2.07 1.61
N MET A 272 13.97 -1.06 0.76
CA MET A 272 13.25 0.20 0.87
C MET A 272 12.30 0.31 -0.32
N ALA A 273 11.08 0.76 -0.05
CA ALA A 273 10.02 0.79 -1.05
C ALA A 273 9.25 2.10 -1.02
N LEU A 274 8.69 2.45 -2.16
CA LEU A 274 7.72 3.54 -2.29
C LEU A 274 6.33 2.97 -2.55
N GLN A 275 5.31 3.79 -2.29
CA GLN A 275 3.93 3.55 -2.64
C GLN A 275 3.48 4.57 -3.68
N ILE A 276 2.76 4.10 -4.69
CA ILE A 276 2.15 4.93 -5.73
C ILE A 276 0.65 4.66 -5.70
N GLY A 277 -0.16 5.72 -5.78
CA GLY A 277 -1.61 5.62 -5.96
C GLY A 277 -2.06 6.38 -7.20
N ALA A 278 -3.12 5.92 -7.84
CA ALA A 278 -3.68 6.52 -9.04
C ALA A 278 -5.20 6.72 -8.92
N ALA A 279 -5.80 7.32 -9.93
CA ALA A 279 -7.25 7.48 -10.02
C ALA A 279 -7.97 6.12 -9.95
N MET A 280 -9.23 6.15 -9.54
CA MET A 280 -10.08 4.94 -9.54
C MET A 280 -10.09 4.31 -10.93
N HIS A 281 -9.91 2.99 -10.97
CA HIS A 281 -9.78 2.19 -12.21
C HIS A 281 -8.54 2.53 -13.05
N GLY A 282 -7.55 3.21 -12.47
CA GLY A 282 -6.29 3.61 -13.11
C GLY A 282 -5.15 2.58 -12.98
N GLU A 283 -5.45 1.30 -12.75
CA GLU A 283 -4.43 0.26 -12.55
C GLU A 283 -3.46 0.15 -13.72
N GLY A 284 -3.96 0.25 -14.94
CA GLY A 284 -3.12 0.20 -16.14
C GLY A 284 -2.04 1.29 -16.13
N HIS A 285 -2.44 2.54 -15.87
CA HIS A 285 -1.51 3.66 -15.75
C HIS A 285 -0.56 3.47 -14.56
N LEU A 286 -1.07 3.04 -13.42
CA LEU A 286 -0.28 2.77 -12.21
C LEU A 286 0.83 1.74 -12.47
N LEU A 287 0.52 0.66 -13.20
CA LEU A 287 1.45 -0.40 -13.55
C LEU A 287 2.52 0.08 -14.55
N GLN A 288 2.14 0.89 -15.54
CA GLN A 288 3.07 1.51 -16.48
C GLN A 288 4.04 2.46 -15.76
N VAL A 289 3.55 3.31 -14.86
CA VAL A 289 4.39 4.21 -14.05
C VAL A 289 5.35 3.41 -13.17
N ALA A 290 4.89 2.36 -12.49
CA ALA A 290 5.74 1.53 -11.64
C ALA A 290 6.83 0.79 -12.43
N HIS A 291 6.51 0.33 -13.65
CA HIS A 291 7.46 -0.33 -14.54
C HIS A 291 8.52 0.66 -15.06
N ALA A 292 8.09 1.84 -15.52
CA ALA A 292 8.97 2.89 -15.98
C ALA A 292 9.89 3.40 -14.85
N LEU A 293 9.37 3.54 -13.64
CA LEU A 293 10.12 3.91 -12.45
C LEU A 293 11.22 2.88 -12.17
N ALA A 294 10.90 1.59 -12.15
CA ALA A 294 11.90 0.55 -11.89
C ALA A 294 13.08 0.61 -12.88
N SER A 295 12.80 0.94 -14.16
CA SER A 295 13.82 1.17 -15.19
C SER A 295 14.63 2.43 -14.91
N ALA A 296 14.00 3.55 -14.59
CA ALA A 296 14.65 4.84 -14.35
C ALA A 296 15.61 4.82 -13.17
N ILE A 297 15.24 4.10 -12.09
CA ILE A 297 16.12 3.94 -10.92
C ILE A 297 17.13 2.81 -11.07
N GLY A 298 17.06 2.02 -12.14
CA GLY A 298 17.93 0.86 -12.36
C GLY A 298 17.69 -0.28 -11.38
N TRP A 299 16.44 -0.41 -10.86
CA TRP A 299 16.13 -1.48 -9.93
C TRP A 299 16.27 -2.86 -10.57
N ARG A 300 17.03 -3.70 -9.91
CA ARG A 300 17.15 -5.13 -10.24
C ARG A 300 16.91 -5.93 -8.98
N LEU A 301 16.18 -7.03 -9.14
CA LEU A 301 15.98 -7.96 -8.05
C LEU A 301 17.34 -8.45 -7.54
N PRO A 302 17.60 -8.41 -6.23
CA PRO A 302 18.81 -8.99 -5.66
C PRO A 302 18.96 -10.45 -6.10
N VAL A 303 20.17 -10.84 -6.47
CA VAL A 303 20.48 -12.25 -6.72
C VAL A 303 20.39 -12.96 -5.37
N LEU A 304 19.62 -14.05 -5.28
CA LEU A 304 19.67 -14.90 -4.09
C LEU A 304 21.09 -15.47 -4.04
N MET A 305 21.79 -15.19 -2.96
CA MET A 305 23.04 -15.90 -2.69
C MET A 305 22.68 -17.33 -2.27
N ASP A 306 23.35 -18.30 -2.88
CA ASP A 306 23.20 -19.74 -2.59
C ASP A 306 23.53 -20.06 -1.13
#